data_4c3c36bae07bebd84ed7102a990b8f2d
#
_entry.id   4c3c36bae07bebd84ed7102a990b8f2d
#
_cell.length_a   1.000
_cell.length_b   1.000
_cell.length_c   1.000
_cell.angle_alpha   90.00
_cell.angle_beta   90.00
_cell.angle_gamma   90.00
#
_symmetry.space_group_name_H-M   'P 1'
#
loop_
_entity.id
_entity.type
_entity.pdbx_description
1 polymer ?
#
loop_
_entity_poly.entity_id
_entity_poly.type
_entity_poly.pdbx_seq_one_letter_code
_entity_poly.pdbx_strand_id
1 'polypeptide(L)'
;MQESRLADWILWSPQCREILQRQDSVTLSAMSIKIKHYLQAQYPMHAGVLGKVATIPRLRRRDMALPEAVVRIVTGQMLSSKAAHAIYQRVREKACDLGLEGSWLLDVESLRGCGLSGSKARTICEFGARIGADSSAVDHWYSLSAEDLAEEIRRHKGMGDWTASIIALFYVGHEDVFPYADGSIRRAIGLLEGTRRTKKLRVDPDLAAPYRSYLALYLWRALDTGVIG
;
A
#
# COMPACT_ATOMS: atom_id res chain seq x y z
N MET A 1 20.45 -7.18 -1.04
CA MET A 1 20.44 -5.70 -1.16
C MET A 1 19.33 -5.24 -2.13
N GLN A 2 18.18 -5.92 -2.20
CA GLN A 2 17.14 -5.69 -3.22
C GLN A 2 15.70 -5.60 -2.69
N GLU A 3 15.49 -5.68 -1.37
CA GLU A 3 14.13 -5.76 -0.78
C GLU A 3 13.57 -4.42 -0.25
N SER A 4 14.32 -3.31 -0.34
CA SER A 4 13.92 -2.03 0.27
C SER A 4 13.00 -1.14 -0.57
N ARG A 5 12.48 -1.62 -1.72
CA ARG A 5 11.82 -0.75 -2.71
C ARG A 5 10.36 -1.08 -3.03
N LEU A 6 9.70 -1.95 -2.26
CA LEU A 6 8.27 -2.23 -2.46
C LEU A 6 7.39 -1.06 -1.99
N ALA A 7 7.81 -0.40 -0.91
CA ALA A 7 7.18 0.83 -0.45
C ALA A 7 7.26 1.93 -1.53
N ASP A 8 8.41 2.05 -2.20
CA ASP A 8 8.62 3.01 -3.29
C ASP A 8 7.58 2.87 -4.40
N TRP A 9 7.15 1.66 -4.77
CA TRP A 9 6.23 1.50 -5.89
C TRP A 9 4.78 1.86 -5.53
N ILE A 10 4.34 1.49 -4.32
CA ILE A 10 3.03 1.87 -3.80
C ILE A 10 3.01 3.38 -3.54
N LEU A 11 4.13 3.93 -3.05
CA LEU A 11 4.35 5.34 -2.80
C LEU A 11 4.79 6.11 -4.07
N TRP A 12 5.30 5.41 -5.10
CA TRP A 12 5.82 6.00 -6.34
C TRP A 12 4.78 6.21 -7.43
N SER A 13 3.48 5.97 -7.17
CA SER A 13 2.48 6.56 -8.05
C SER A 13 2.64 8.08 -8.00
N PRO A 14 2.43 8.81 -9.11
CA PRO A 14 2.36 10.27 -9.09
C PRO A 14 1.45 10.78 -7.96
N GLN A 15 0.37 10.04 -7.68
CA GLN A 15 -0.59 10.36 -6.62
C GLN A 15 -0.11 10.00 -5.20
N CYS A 16 0.73 8.97 -5.02
CA CYS A 16 1.36 8.75 -3.71
C CYS A 16 2.49 9.73 -3.44
N ARG A 17 3.27 10.11 -4.48
CA ARG A 17 4.14 11.28 -4.41
C ARG A 17 3.33 12.52 -4.11
N GLU A 18 2.18 12.71 -4.76
CA GLU A 18 1.29 13.82 -4.49
C GLU A 18 0.82 13.87 -3.04
N ILE A 19 0.41 12.74 -2.45
CA ILE A 19 0.05 12.68 -1.02
C ILE A 19 1.27 12.97 -0.14
N LEU A 20 2.46 12.54 -0.57
CA LEU A 20 3.70 12.71 0.18
C LEU A 20 4.50 13.95 -0.24
N GLN A 21 4.31 14.49 -1.46
CA GLN A 21 4.97 15.69 -2.00
C GLN A 21 4.07 16.93 -1.99
N ARG A 22 2.74 16.82 -1.82
CA ARG A 22 1.85 17.97 -1.59
C ARG A 22 2.13 18.68 -0.26
N GLN A 23 3.34 18.56 0.26
CA GLN A 23 3.75 19.30 1.46
C GLN A 23 3.88 20.80 1.23
N ASP A 24 3.99 21.23 -0.04
CA ASP A 24 4.23 22.64 -0.34
C ASP A 24 2.97 23.48 -0.57
N SER A 25 1.76 22.88 -0.58
CA SER A 25 0.52 23.61 -0.86
C SER A 25 -0.74 23.15 -0.11
N VAL A 26 -0.71 22.08 0.69
CA VAL A 26 -1.85 21.68 1.53
C VAL A 26 -1.57 22.04 2.96
N THR A 27 -2.35 22.97 3.50
CA THR A 27 -2.39 23.24 4.95
C THR A 27 -2.58 21.90 5.68
N LEU A 28 -1.53 21.40 6.33
CA LEU A 28 -1.59 20.18 7.13
C LEU A 28 -2.75 20.32 8.11
N SER A 29 -3.68 19.36 8.09
CA SER A 29 -4.81 19.42 8.99
C SER A 29 -4.33 19.30 10.43
N ALA A 30 -5.00 20.01 11.35
CA ALA A 30 -4.72 19.88 12.78
C ALA A 30 -4.78 18.40 13.24
N MET A 31 -5.58 17.57 12.56
CA MET A 31 -5.67 16.14 12.82
C MET A 31 -4.38 15.39 12.45
N SER A 32 -3.75 15.72 11.31
CA SER A 32 -2.48 15.09 10.92
C SER A 32 -1.37 15.35 11.95
N ILE A 33 -1.34 16.56 12.49
CA ILE A 33 -0.40 16.93 13.56
C ILE A 33 -0.71 16.18 14.86
N LYS A 34 -2.00 16.09 15.23
CA LYS A 34 -2.44 15.33 16.41
C LYS A 34 -2.06 13.86 16.31
N ILE A 35 -2.25 13.22 15.15
CA ILE A 35 -1.88 11.83 14.91
C ILE A 35 -0.37 11.64 15.10
N LYS A 36 0.45 12.54 14.53
CA LYS A 36 1.91 12.48 14.71
C LYS A 36 2.30 12.55 16.20
N HIS A 37 1.76 13.51 16.94
CA HIS A 37 2.04 13.65 18.37
C HIS A 37 1.54 12.44 19.17
N TYR A 38 0.38 11.89 18.80
CA TYR A 38 -0.13 10.66 19.41
C TYR A 38 0.89 9.52 19.25
N LEU A 39 1.35 9.26 18.01
CA LEU A 39 2.33 8.21 17.76
C LEU A 39 3.65 8.46 18.51
N GLN A 40 4.12 9.70 18.58
CA GLN A 40 5.34 10.03 19.36
C GLN A 40 5.16 9.74 20.85
N ALA A 41 3.97 9.96 21.39
CA ALA A 41 3.66 9.66 22.80
C ALA A 41 3.57 8.14 23.04
N GLN A 42 3.02 7.37 22.11
CA GLN A 42 2.96 5.90 22.22
C GLN A 42 4.35 5.24 22.07
N TYR A 43 5.25 5.84 21.31
CA TYR A 43 6.59 5.32 21.04
C TYR A 43 7.70 6.30 21.49
N PRO A 44 7.84 6.57 22.80
CA PRO A 44 8.75 7.61 23.31
C PRO A 44 10.21 7.34 22.93
N MET A 45 10.63 6.07 22.86
CA MET A 45 12.00 5.69 22.45
C MET A 45 12.27 5.95 20.96
N HIS A 46 11.22 6.02 20.15
CA HIS A 46 11.29 6.26 18.70
C HIS A 46 10.73 7.63 18.31
N ALA A 47 10.34 8.46 19.28
CA ALA A 47 9.74 9.77 19.05
C ALA A 47 10.66 10.68 18.21
N GLY A 48 11.98 10.60 18.43
CA GLY A 48 12.97 11.33 17.63
C GLY A 48 12.99 10.92 16.15
N VAL A 49 12.85 9.63 15.86
CA VAL A 49 12.74 9.12 14.48
C VAL A 49 11.44 9.59 13.84
N LEU A 50 10.31 9.40 14.52
CA LEU A 50 9.00 9.87 14.04
C LEU A 50 8.98 11.39 13.84
N GLY A 51 9.70 12.14 14.69
CA GLY A 51 9.85 13.58 14.58
C GLY A 51 10.53 14.05 13.31
N LYS A 52 11.57 13.31 12.86
CA LYS A 52 12.34 13.63 11.65
C LYS A 52 11.58 13.35 10.36
N VAL A 53 10.61 12.45 10.39
CA VAL A 53 9.73 12.18 9.24
C VAL A 53 8.73 13.32 9.10
N ALA A 54 8.56 13.83 7.89
CA ALA A 54 7.57 14.85 7.60
C ALA A 54 6.14 14.37 7.96
N THR A 55 5.29 15.28 8.43
CA THR A 55 3.93 14.94 8.86
C THR A 55 3.14 14.32 7.71
N ILE A 56 2.56 13.15 7.95
CA ILE A 56 1.75 12.43 6.98
C ILE A 56 0.37 13.10 6.88
N PRO A 57 -0.10 13.48 5.67
CA PRO A 57 -1.44 14.01 5.49
C PRO A 57 -2.50 12.95 5.81
N ARG A 58 -3.75 13.40 6.06
CA ARG A 58 -4.83 12.48 6.35
C ARG A 58 -5.10 11.54 5.19
N LEU A 59 -5.23 10.24 5.50
CA LEU A 59 -5.63 9.23 4.53
C LEU A 59 -7.01 9.55 3.95
N ARG A 60 -7.16 9.31 2.67
CA ARG A 60 -8.42 9.50 1.94
C ARG A 60 -8.58 8.39 0.91
N ARG A 61 -9.82 8.05 0.61
CA ARG A 61 -10.16 7.23 -0.55
C ARG A 61 -9.47 7.80 -1.80
N ARG A 62 -8.89 6.93 -2.62
CA ARG A 62 -8.31 7.32 -3.91
C ARG A 62 -9.37 7.35 -4.99
N ASP A 63 -9.18 8.29 -5.90
CA ASP A 63 -9.93 8.38 -7.14
C ASP A 63 -9.32 7.43 -8.20
N MET A 64 -9.49 6.13 -7.96
CA MET A 64 -9.12 5.04 -8.86
C MET A 64 -10.10 3.90 -8.66
N ALA A 65 -10.65 3.36 -9.74
CA ALA A 65 -11.51 2.19 -9.65
C ALA A 65 -10.79 1.02 -8.95
N LEU A 66 -11.45 0.38 -8.01
CA LEU A 66 -10.86 -0.72 -7.22
C LEU A 66 -10.36 -1.88 -8.08
N PRO A 67 -11.03 -2.29 -9.18
CA PRO A 67 -10.48 -3.32 -10.06
C PRO A 67 -9.11 -2.95 -10.64
N GLU A 68 -8.92 -1.71 -11.04
CA GLU A 68 -7.63 -1.23 -11.54
C GLU A 68 -6.57 -1.16 -10.42
N ALA A 69 -6.99 -0.81 -9.20
CA ALA A 69 -6.13 -0.87 -8.02
C ALA A 69 -5.62 -2.29 -7.75
N VAL A 70 -6.49 -3.30 -7.88
CA VAL A 70 -6.13 -4.72 -7.75
C VAL A 70 -5.08 -5.11 -8.80
N VAL A 71 -5.31 -4.79 -10.07
CA VAL A 71 -4.34 -5.08 -11.15
C VAL A 71 -2.98 -4.48 -10.81
N ARG A 72 -2.98 -3.23 -10.41
CA ARG A 72 -1.76 -2.51 -10.04
C ARG A 72 -1.02 -3.17 -8.87
N ILE A 73 -1.73 -3.51 -7.79
CA ILE A 73 -1.15 -4.12 -6.59
C ILE A 73 -0.60 -5.51 -6.92
N VAL A 74 -1.38 -6.36 -7.60
CA VAL A 74 -0.95 -7.70 -7.99
C VAL A 74 0.28 -7.63 -8.90
N THR A 75 0.30 -6.70 -9.87
CA THR A 75 1.48 -6.46 -10.71
C THR A 75 2.72 -6.18 -9.87
N GLY A 76 2.59 -5.38 -8.82
CA GLY A 76 3.70 -4.96 -7.97
C GLY A 76 4.23 -5.97 -6.96
N GLN A 77 3.48 -7.04 -6.67
CA GLN A 77 3.92 -8.05 -5.70
C GLN A 77 5.35 -8.54 -5.99
N MET A 78 6.23 -8.54 -4.97
CA MET A 78 7.61 -9.07 -5.06
C MET A 78 8.48 -8.44 -6.18
N LEU A 79 8.18 -7.22 -6.61
CA LEU A 79 8.97 -6.48 -7.59
C LEU A 79 9.54 -5.19 -6.99
N SER A 80 10.63 -4.69 -7.60
CA SER A 80 11.06 -3.32 -7.35
C SER A 80 10.06 -2.32 -7.92
N SER A 81 9.97 -1.14 -7.34
CA SER A 81 9.09 -0.04 -7.79
C SER A 81 9.23 0.26 -9.27
N LYS A 82 10.46 0.33 -9.76
CA LYS A 82 10.76 0.62 -11.17
C LYS A 82 10.22 -0.47 -12.09
N ALA A 83 10.46 -1.75 -11.75
CA ALA A 83 9.97 -2.88 -12.55
C ALA A 83 8.45 -2.95 -12.54
N ALA A 84 7.84 -2.82 -11.36
CA ALA A 84 6.39 -2.83 -11.19
C ALA A 84 5.71 -1.72 -12.00
N HIS A 85 6.27 -0.50 -11.96
CA HIS A 85 5.75 0.64 -12.73
C HIS A 85 5.82 0.36 -14.23
N ALA A 86 6.98 -0.07 -14.72
CA ALA A 86 7.17 -0.35 -16.15
C ALA A 86 6.23 -1.45 -16.68
N ILE A 87 6.00 -2.51 -15.87
CA ILE A 87 5.06 -3.57 -16.25
C ILE A 87 3.63 -3.05 -16.22
N TYR A 88 3.23 -2.34 -15.17
CA TYR A 88 1.88 -1.81 -15.06
C TYR A 88 1.54 -0.82 -16.17
N GLN A 89 2.48 0.02 -16.61
CA GLN A 89 2.27 0.90 -17.75
C GLN A 89 1.97 0.11 -19.03
N ARG A 90 2.77 -0.94 -19.33
CA ARG A 90 2.50 -1.81 -20.50
C ARG A 90 1.14 -2.51 -20.40
N VAL A 91 0.72 -2.92 -19.20
CA VAL A 91 -0.60 -3.52 -18.95
C VAL A 91 -1.72 -2.52 -19.30
N ARG A 92 -1.59 -1.27 -18.86
CA ARG A 92 -2.57 -0.22 -19.18
C ARG A 92 -2.60 0.13 -20.66
N GLU A 93 -1.43 0.30 -21.28
CA GLU A 93 -1.31 0.55 -22.72
C GLU A 93 -1.97 -0.57 -23.51
N LYS A 94 -1.69 -1.83 -23.16
CA LYS A 94 -2.30 -2.99 -23.83
C LYS A 94 -3.83 -3.01 -23.69
N ALA A 95 -4.37 -2.69 -22.53
CA ALA A 95 -5.82 -2.59 -22.35
C ALA A 95 -6.43 -1.47 -23.21
N CYS A 96 -5.76 -0.32 -23.27
CA CYS A 96 -6.17 0.81 -24.11
C CYS A 96 -6.15 0.44 -25.60
N ASP A 97 -5.07 -0.20 -26.09
CA ASP A 97 -4.92 -0.63 -27.49
C ASP A 97 -6.02 -1.61 -27.92
N LEU A 98 -6.53 -2.41 -26.97
CA LEU A 98 -7.62 -3.36 -27.21
C LEU A 98 -9.02 -2.75 -26.97
N GLY A 99 -9.10 -1.47 -26.61
CA GLY A 99 -10.37 -0.78 -26.33
C GLY A 99 -11.11 -1.33 -25.12
N LEU A 100 -10.40 -1.91 -24.13
CA LEU A 100 -11.00 -2.45 -22.92
C LEU A 100 -11.26 -1.33 -21.90
N GLU A 101 -12.34 -1.45 -21.14
CA GLU A 101 -12.68 -0.52 -20.05
C GLU A 101 -11.67 -0.51 -18.91
N GLY A 102 -10.93 -1.60 -18.73
CA GLY A 102 -9.90 -1.68 -17.71
C GLY A 102 -8.94 -2.85 -17.88
N SER A 103 -7.81 -2.73 -17.21
CA SER A 103 -6.71 -3.70 -17.33
C SER A 103 -7.07 -5.08 -16.75
N TRP A 104 -8.08 -5.18 -15.90
CA TRP A 104 -8.56 -6.46 -15.33
C TRP A 104 -9.29 -7.34 -16.34
N LEU A 105 -9.63 -6.81 -17.53
CA LEU A 105 -10.27 -7.54 -18.62
C LEU A 105 -9.27 -8.19 -19.59
N LEU A 106 -7.97 -7.96 -19.42
CA LEU A 106 -6.94 -8.60 -20.22
C LEU A 106 -6.87 -10.10 -19.94
N ASP A 107 -6.63 -10.89 -21.00
CA ASP A 107 -6.38 -12.31 -20.89
C ASP A 107 -4.98 -12.63 -20.33
N VAL A 108 -4.75 -13.91 -20.00
CA VAL A 108 -3.48 -14.37 -19.40
C VAL A 108 -2.30 -14.14 -20.36
N GLU A 109 -2.48 -14.33 -21.66
CA GLU A 109 -1.42 -14.21 -22.66
C GLU A 109 -1.00 -12.75 -22.81
N SER A 110 -1.96 -11.84 -22.94
CA SER A 110 -1.72 -10.40 -22.98
C SER A 110 -0.98 -9.91 -21.75
N LEU A 111 -1.42 -10.32 -20.55
CA LEU A 111 -0.78 -9.96 -19.28
C LEU A 111 0.65 -10.49 -19.19
N ARG A 112 0.90 -11.72 -19.65
CA ARG A 112 2.26 -12.29 -19.71
C ARG A 112 3.13 -11.57 -20.70
N GLY A 113 2.59 -11.20 -21.87
CA GLY A 113 3.27 -10.38 -22.88
C GLY A 113 3.71 -9.02 -22.33
N CYS A 114 2.97 -8.44 -21.37
CA CYS A 114 3.36 -7.24 -20.68
C CYS A 114 4.46 -7.45 -19.63
N GLY A 115 4.81 -8.70 -19.29
CA GLY A 115 5.88 -9.05 -18.36
C GLY A 115 5.41 -9.53 -16.99
N LEU A 116 4.14 -9.90 -16.82
CA LEU A 116 3.67 -10.54 -15.59
C LEU A 116 4.07 -12.01 -15.53
N SER A 117 4.30 -12.52 -14.32
CA SER A 117 4.43 -13.95 -14.12
C SER A 117 3.09 -14.66 -14.39
N GLY A 118 3.14 -15.94 -14.77
CA GLY A 118 1.91 -16.70 -15.04
C GLY A 118 0.95 -16.77 -13.84
N SER A 119 1.45 -16.75 -12.60
CA SER A 119 0.60 -16.72 -11.40
C SER A 119 -0.15 -15.40 -11.26
N LYS A 120 0.54 -14.26 -11.42
CA LYS A 120 -0.07 -12.92 -11.36
C LYS A 120 -1.09 -12.71 -12.48
N ALA A 121 -0.74 -13.13 -13.71
CA ALA A 121 -1.65 -13.05 -14.84
C ALA A 121 -2.95 -13.82 -14.57
N ARG A 122 -2.85 -15.05 -14.07
CA ARG A 122 -4.03 -15.83 -13.68
C ARG A 122 -4.83 -15.19 -12.56
N THR A 123 -4.16 -14.67 -11.52
CA THR A 123 -4.85 -13.94 -10.43
C THR A 123 -5.71 -12.79 -10.99
N ILE A 124 -5.14 -11.97 -11.88
CA ILE A 124 -5.86 -10.84 -12.47
C ILE A 124 -7.01 -11.33 -13.34
N CYS A 125 -6.80 -12.35 -14.21
CA CYS A 125 -7.86 -12.90 -15.03
C CYS A 125 -8.99 -13.53 -14.23
N GLU A 126 -8.69 -14.31 -13.18
CA GLU A 126 -9.71 -14.91 -12.31
C GLU A 126 -10.50 -13.84 -11.55
N PHE A 127 -9.85 -12.76 -11.13
CA PHE A 127 -10.52 -11.61 -10.54
C PHE A 127 -11.41 -10.90 -11.57
N GLY A 128 -10.88 -10.56 -12.75
CA GLY A 128 -11.63 -9.91 -13.83
C GLY A 128 -12.85 -10.72 -14.29
N ALA A 129 -12.70 -12.05 -14.38
CA ALA A 129 -13.82 -12.95 -14.75
C ALA A 129 -14.97 -12.92 -13.73
N ARG A 130 -14.67 -12.67 -12.44
CA ARG A 130 -15.70 -12.57 -11.38
C ARG A 130 -16.48 -11.27 -11.41
N ILE A 131 -15.80 -10.17 -11.71
CA ILE A 131 -16.42 -8.83 -11.69
C ILE A 131 -16.92 -8.39 -13.05
N GLY A 132 -16.48 -9.02 -14.15
CA GLY A 132 -16.86 -8.62 -15.51
C GLY A 132 -16.36 -7.23 -15.88
N ALA A 133 -17.09 -6.56 -16.79
CA ALA A 133 -16.77 -5.21 -17.24
C ALA A 133 -17.20 -4.10 -16.26
N ASP A 134 -18.03 -4.42 -15.28
CA ASP A 134 -18.53 -3.45 -14.31
C ASP A 134 -17.46 -3.07 -13.28
N SER A 135 -16.88 -1.89 -13.42
CA SER A 135 -15.89 -1.36 -12.49
C SER A 135 -16.43 -1.11 -11.09
N SER A 136 -17.78 -1.01 -10.93
CA SER A 136 -18.47 -0.79 -9.66
C SER A 136 -18.75 -2.08 -8.89
N ALA A 137 -18.53 -3.25 -9.49
CA ALA A 137 -18.84 -4.55 -8.91
C ALA A 137 -18.23 -4.79 -7.51
N VAL A 138 -17.13 -4.12 -7.21
CA VAL A 138 -16.44 -4.17 -5.91
C VAL A 138 -16.54 -2.87 -5.11
N ASP A 139 -17.41 -1.94 -5.48
CA ASP A 139 -17.56 -0.65 -4.76
C ASP A 139 -18.07 -0.83 -3.33
N HIS A 140 -18.76 -1.93 -3.06
CA HIS A 140 -19.14 -2.31 -1.69
C HIS A 140 -17.93 -2.43 -0.74
N TRP A 141 -16.73 -2.67 -1.26
CA TRP A 141 -15.50 -2.72 -0.46
C TRP A 141 -15.22 -1.43 0.30
N TYR A 142 -15.69 -0.29 -0.21
CA TYR A 142 -15.52 1.00 0.47
C TYR A 142 -16.31 1.12 1.78
N SER A 143 -17.34 0.29 1.97
CA SER A 143 -18.18 0.29 3.17
C SER A 143 -17.84 -0.80 4.18
N LEU A 144 -16.95 -1.72 3.82
CA LEU A 144 -16.55 -2.82 4.69
C LEU A 144 -15.62 -2.35 5.82
N SER A 145 -15.68 -3.04 6.95
CA SER A 145 -14.62 -2.95 7.96
C SER A 145 -13.29 -3.46 7.40
N ALA A 146 -12.18 -3.16 8.04
CA ALA A 146 -10.88 -3.65 7.60
C ALA A 146 -10.79 -5.18 7.62
N GLU A 147 -11.43 -5.82 8.61
CA GLU A 147 -11.53 -7.26 8.78
C GLU A 147 -12.37 -7.90 7.66
N ASP A 148 -13.58 -7.38 7.43
CA ASP A 148 -14.48 -7.89 6.38
C ASP A 148 -13.87 -7.70 4.98
N LEU A 149 -13.22 -6.56 4.75
CA LEU A 149 -12.50 -6.31 3.51
C LEU A 149 -11.36 -7.32 3.30
N ALA A 150 -10.62 -7.63 4.36
CA ALA A 150 -9.56 -8.62 4.28
C ALA A 150 -10.09 -10.02 3.98
N GLU A 151 -11.24 -10.40 4.55
CA GLU A 151 -11.91 -11.67 4.25
C GLU A 151 -12.35 -11.73 2.79
N GLU A 152 -12.98 -10.67 2.31
CA GLU A 152 -13.46 -10.59 0.92
C GLU A 152 -12.30 -10.70 -0.08
N ILE A 153 -11.21 -9.98 0.16
CA ILE A 153 -10.02 -10.02 -0.71
C ILE A 153 -9.37 -11.41 -0.70
N ARG A 154 -9.28 -12.09 0.45
CA ARG A 154 -8.71 -13.44 0.54
C ARG A 154 -9.49 -14.52 -0.23
N ARG A 155 -10.75 -14.28 -0.57
CA ARG A 155 -11.54 -15.17 -1.46
C ARG A 155 -11.01 -15.20 -2.90
N HIS A 156 -10.17 -14.23 -3.27
CA HIS A 156 -9.52 -14.18 -4.57
C HIS A 156 -8.14 -14.82 -4.50
N LYS A 157 -7.94 -15.90 -5.25
CA LYS A 157 -6.66 -16.64 -5.29
C LYS A 157 -5.51 -15.70 -5.68
N GLY A 158 -4.42 -15.76 -4.92
CA GLY A 158 -3.24 -14.91 -5.14
C GLY A 158 -3.32 -13.53 -4.47
N MET A 159 -4.41 -13.23 -3.75
CA MET A 159 -4.59 -12.03 -2.94
C MET A 159 -4.65 -12.42 -1.45
N GLY A 160 -3.59 -12.12 -0.73
CA GLY A 160 -3.49 -12.40 0.72
C GLY A 160 -3.59 -11.15 1.58
N ASP A 161 -3.25 -11.30 2.86
CA ASP A 161 -3.31 -10.23 3.86
C ASP A 161 -2.52 -8.99 3.48
N TRP A 162 -1.38 -9.15 2.80
CA TRP A 162 -0.61 -8.02 2.29
C TRP A 162 -1.42 -7.21 1.28
N THR A 163 -2.04 -7.86 0.29
CA THR A 163 -2.87 -7.20 -0.71
C THR A 163 -4.05 -6.49 -0.06
N ALA A 164 -4.72 -7.17 0.89
CA ALA A 164 -5.84 -6.61 1.65
C ALA A 164 -5.43 -5.33 2.42
N SER A 165 -4.32 -5.40 3.15
CA SER A 165 -3.80 -4.24 3.89
C SER A 165 -3.48 -3.05 2.97
N ILE A 166 -2.90 -3.31 1.80
CA ILE A 166 -2.56 -2.27 0.83
C ILE A 166 -3.81 -1.63 0.23
N ILE A 167 -4.84 -2.42 -0.11
CA ILE A 167 -6.12 -1.91 -0.59
C ILE A 167 -6.80 -1.08 0.49
N ALA A 168 -6.92 -1.62 1.70
CA ALA A 168 -7.54 -0.94 2.84
C ALA A 168 -6.89 0.42 3.12
N LEU A 169 -5.56 0.46 3.17
CA LEU A 169 -4.80 1.64 3.53
C LEU A 169 -4.80 2.69 2.42
N PHE A 170 -4.48 2.30 1.17
CA PHE A 170 -4.22 3.26 0.10
C PHE A 170 -5.41 3.55 -0.80
N TYR A 171 -6.41 2.69 -0.87
CA TYR A 171 -7.55 2.86 -1.78
C TYR A 171 -8.88 3.06 -1.07
N VAL A 172 -9.08 2.43 0.09
CA VAL A 172 -10.26 2.67 0.92
C VAL A 172 -10.02 3.80 1.92
N GLY A 173 -8.79 3.91 2.46
CA GLY A 173 -8.41 4.98 3.39
C GLY A 173 -8.65 4.61 4.86
N HIS A 174 -8.62 3.31 5.20
CA HIS A 174 -8.69 2.88 6.59
C HIS A 174 -7.51 3.41 7.40
N GLU A 175 -7.80 4.07 8.51
CA GLU A 175 -6.80 4.70 9.38
C GLU A 175 -6.17 3.72 10.39
N ASP A 176 -6.78 2.55 10.59
CA ASP A 176 -6.37 1.59 11.62
C ASP A 176 -6.08 0.17 11.07
N VAL A 177 -5.25 0.09 10.05
CA VAL A 177 -4.75 -1.16 9.45
C VAL A 177 -3.24 -1.21 9.55
N PHE A 178 -2.67 -2.36 9.94
CA PHE A 178 -1.22 -2.54 9.93
C PHE A 178 -0.81 -3.70 9.02
N PRO A 179 0.09 -3.46 8.04
CA PRO A 179 0.49 -4.47 7.07
C PRO A 179 1.60 -5.39 7.62
N TYR A 180 1.25 -6.27 8.56
CA TYR A 180 2.18 -7.21 9.21
C TYR A 180 2.97 -8.09 8.24
N ALA A 181 2.38 -8.40 7.08
CA ALA A 181 3.01 -9.21 6.04
C ALA A 181 4.03 -8.43 5.20
N ASP A 182 4.12 -7.09 5.35
CA ASP A 182 5.02 -6.26 4.54
C ASP A 182 6.49 -6.41 4.97
N GLY A 183 7.36 -6.73 3.99
CA GLY A 183 8.78 -6.95 4.24
C GLY A 183 9.52 -5.68 4.66
N SER A 184 9.16 -4.53 4.07
CA SER A 184 9.78 -3.23 4.39
C SER A 184 9.39 -2.78 5.80
N ILE A 185 8.14 -3.00 6.21
CA ILE A 185 7.69 -2.74 7.59
C ILE A 185 8.48 -3.58 8.59
N ARG A 186 8.62 -4.90 8.32
CA ARG A 186 9.42 -5.77 9.20
C ARG A 186 10.87 -5.32 9.29
N ARG A 187 11.45 -4.87 8.17
CA ARG A 187 12.81 -4.31 8.14
C ARG A 187 12.89 -3.02 8.95
N ALA A 188 11.94 -2.09 8.79
CA ALA A 188 11.89 -0.84 9.55
C ALA A 188 11.85 -1.09 11.06
N ILE A 189 10.97 -1.99 11.49
CA ILE A 189 10.86 -2.40 12.90
C ILE A 189 12.19 -3.00 13.38
N GLY A 190 12.79 -3.91 12.60
CA GLY A 190 14.06 -4.51 12.95
C GLY A 190 15.20 -3.50 13.12
N LEU A 191 15.24 -2.45 12.28
CA LEU A 191 16.21 -1.35 12.40
C LEU A 191 15.98 -0.51 13.66
N LEU A 192 14.72 -0.24 14.00
CA LEU A 192 14.37 0.51 15.21
C LEU A 192 14.66 -0.26 16.50
N GLU A 193 14.35 -1.55 16.53
CA GLU A 193 14.62 -2.42 17.67
C GLU A 193 16.10 -2.73 17.86
N GLY A 194 16.89 -2.65 16.77
CA GLY A 194 18.33 -2.92 16.76
C GLY A 194 18.68 -4.36 17.14
N THR A 195 19.99 -4.63 17.37
CA THR A 195 20.48 -5.94 17.78
C THR A 195 20.16 -6.28 19.25
N ARG A 196 19.98 -5.27 20.09
CA ARG A 196 19.57 -5.41 21.49
C ARG A 196 18.05 -5.25 21.59
N ARG A 197 17.32 -6.34 21.33
CA ARG A 197 15.85 -6.38 21.48
C ARG A 197 15.46 -6.29 22.96
N THR A 198 15.43 -5.08 23.47
CA THR A 198 14.90 -4.81 24.82
C THR A 198 13.40 -4.53 24.73
N LYS A 199 12.64 -4.91 25.76
CA LYS A 199 11.19 -4.63 25.83
C LYS A 199 10.86 -3.15 25.60
N LYS A 200 11.76 -2.24 25.97
CA LYS A 200 11.62 -0.78 25.78
C LYS A 200 11.74 -0.31 24.34
N LEU A 201 12.51 -1.04 23.51
CA LEU A 201 12.73 -0.70 22.10
C LEU A 201 11.73 -1.40 21.16
N ARG A 202 10.88 -2.28 21.69
CA ARG A 202 9.91 -3.01 20.88
C ARG A 202 8.90 -2.06 20.25
N VAL A 203 8.69 -2.22 18.96
CA VAL A 203 7.62 -1.55 18.22
C VAL A 203 6.42 -2.49 18.18
N ASP A 204 5.45 -2.24 19.05
CA ASP A 204 4.19 -2.96 19.08
C ASP A 204 3.13 -2.15 18.31
N PRO A 205 2.67 -2.61 17.11
CA PRO A 205 1.73 -1.84 16.32
C PRO A 205 0.38 -1.58 17.00
N ASP A 206 -0.01 -2.43 17.94
CA ASP A 206 -1.30 -2.27 18.63
C ASP A 206 -1.36 -1.03 19.51
N LEU A 207 -0.21 -0.52 19.96
CA LEU A 207 -0.12 0.76 20.67
C LEU A 207 -0.48 1.96 19.78
N ALA A 208 -0.41 1.80 18.45
CA ALA A 208 -0.77 2.85 17.50
C ALA A 208 -2.27 2.98 17.27
N ALA A 209 -3.10 2.02 17.72
CA ALA A 209 -4.55 2.11 17.54
C ALA A 209 -5.11 3.41 18.11
N PRO A 210 -6.04 4.08 17.43
CA PRO A 210 -6.70 3.71 16.15
C PRO A 210 -5.99 4.24 14.90
N TYR A 211 -4.69 4.46 14.92
CA TYR A 211 -3.90 5.08 13.84
C TYR A 211 -2.78 4.16 13.32
N ARG A 212 -3.00 2.83 13.34
CA ARG A 212 -2.00 1.83 12.91
C ARG A 212 -1.53 2.04 11.47
N SER A 213 -2.40 2.51 10.58
CA SER A 213 -2.04 2.86 9.20
C SER A 213 -1.01 3.99 9.12
N TYR A 214 -1.12 4.97 10.00
CA TYR A 214 -0.13 6.06 10.04
C TYR A 214 1.21 5.60 10.58
N LEU A 215 1.24 4.69 11.57
CA LEU A 215 2.50 4.08 11.99
C LEU A 215 3.20 3.41 10.81
N ALA A 216 2.47 2.62 10.02
CA ALA A 216 3.01 1.97 8.83
C ALA A 216 3.58 3.00 7.82
N LEU A 217 2.84 4.09 7.56
CA LEU A 217 3.27 5.16 6.66
C LEU A 217 4.53 5.88 7.18
N TYR A 218 4.65 6.14 8.49
CA TYR A 218 5.84 6.72 9.08
C TYR A 218 7.05 5.77 8.99
N LEU A 219 6.85 4.46 9.17
CA LEU A 219 7.90 3.46 9.04
C LEU A 219 8.43 3.37 7.60
N TRP A 220 7.53 3.28 6.62
CA TRP A 220 7.93 3.32 5.20
C TRP A 220 8.67 4.61 4.87
N ARG A 221 8.14 5.76 5.28
CA ARG A 221 8.76 7.05 5.00
C ARG A 221 10.13 7.18 5.64
N ALA A 222 10.32 6.68 6.86
CA ALA A 222 11.60 6.70 7.54
C ALA A 222 12.68 5.88 6.80
N LEU A 223 12.29 4.74 6.19
CA LEU A 223 13.17 3.95 5.31
C LEU A 223 13.50 4.72 4.03
N ASP A 224 12.48 5.24 3.34
CA ASP A 224 12.63 5.90 2.04
C ASP A 224 13.49 7.16 2.10
N THR A 225 13.41 7.88 3.22
CA THR A 225 14.18 9.11 3.44
C THR A 225 15.52 8.89 4.12
N GLY A 226 15.88 7.62 4.44
CA GLY A 226 17.13 7.29 5.11
C GLY A 226 17.21 7.78 6.58
N VAL A 227 16.07 8.07 7.21
CA VAL A 227 16.01 8.41 8.64
C VAL A 227 16.33 7.17 9.48
N ILE A 228 16.01 5.98 8.96
CA ILE A 228 16.42 4.67 9.45
C ILE A 228 17.00 3.86 8.30
N GLY A 229 18.17 3.25 8.48
CA GLY A 229 18.81 2.45 7.44
C GLY A 229 20.31 2.60 7.39
#